data_59d5250c14a1c783afdddf59da2a5842
#
_entry.id   59d5250c14a1c783afdddf59da2a5842
#
_cell.length_a   1.000
_cell.length_b   1.000
_cell.length_c   1.000
_cell.angle_alpha   90.00
_cell.angle_beta   90.00
_cell.angle_gamma   90.00
#
_symmetry.space_group_name_H-M   'P 1'
#
loop_
_entity.id
_entity.type
_entity.pdbx_description
1 polymer ?
#
loop_
_entity_poly.entity_id
_entity_poly.type
_entity_poly.pdbx_seq_one_letter_code
_entity_poly.pdbx_strand_id
1 'polypeptide(L)'
;MRSTSNQKYEITDIAHESYPFLYRIRARKDIGSQVKAGDLGGFVEGESNLSFEPGDDAWLFDDAIAAGGAYVDQSSCLRGNAIACDSAYVSRGSVLSGNARAEDNAYLRGAVMTGDTLASGFAQLIQTPDQQGTPLLSGHCHVYGYVRGDVRITGSAVILPGEEICNDTRDTFVLTGKGRSVIQSSSRETLLPKGEVSAREKKTKDRGRTR
;
A
#
# COMPACT_ATOMS: atom_id res chain seq x y z
N MET A 1 -0.67 -7.17 33.75
CA MET A 1 -0.27 -7.40 32.37
C MET A 1 1.19 -7.81 32.37
N ARG A 2 1.55 -8.97 31.80
CA ARG A 2 2.95 -9.37 31.66
C ARG A 2 3.55 -8.49 30.56
N SER A 3 4.54 -7.67 30.90
CA SER A 3 5.40 -7.00 29.91
C SER A 3 6.08 -8.11 29.11
N THR A 4 5.65 -8.34 27.88
CA THR A 4 6.38 -9.21 26.96
C THR A 4 7.62 -8.45 26.54
N SER A 5 8.80 -8.92 26.98
CA SER A 5 10.06 -8.32 26.52
C SER A 5 10.19 -8.50 25.01
N ASN A 6 10.70 -7.49 24.32
CA ASN A 6 10.94 -7.53 22.88
C ASN A 6 11.94 -8.65 22.53
N GLN A 7 11.45 -9.69 21.89
CA GLN A 7 12.24 -10.83 21.41
C GLN A 7 12.59 -10.73 19.91
N LYS A 8 12.06 -9.71 19.22
CA LYS A 8 12.18 -9.54 17.77
C LYS A 8 13.44 -8.75 17.41
N TYR A 9 13.65 -7.63 18.06
CA TYR A 9 14.79 -6.74 17.80
C TYR A 9 15.26 -6.05 19.08
N GLU A 10 16.43 -5.45 19.01
CA GLU A 10 16.95 -4.51 20.01
C GLU A 10 17.17 -3.14 19.37
N ILE A 11 17.05 -2.10 20.18
CA ILE A 11 17.47 -0.75 19.81
C ILE A 11 18.95 -0.65 20.17
N THR A 12 19.80 -0.29 19.21
CA THR A 12 21.25 -0.17 19.39
C THR A 12 21.63 1.22 19.90
N ASP A 13 22.91 1.44 20.15
CA ASP A 13 23.50 2.75 20.46
C ASP A 13 23.89 3.57 19.21
N ILE A 14 23.59 3.08 18.01
CA ILE A 14 23.88 3.76 16.74
C ILE A 14 22.80 4.80 16.50
N ALA A 15 23.11 6.07 16.79
CA ALA A 15 22.22 7.19 16.55
C ALA A 15 22.20 7.58 15.06
N HIS A 16 21.07 8.13 14.61
CA HIS A 16 20.94 8.72 13.27
C HIS A 16 21.74 10.03 13.18
N GLU A 17 22.47 10.26 12.07
CA GLU A 17 23.34 11.42 11.90
C GLU A 17 22.64 12.77 12.09
N SER A 18 21.44 12.92 11.51
CA SER A 18 20.69 14.19 11.55
C SER A 18 19.68 14.26 12.70
N TYR A 19 19.29 13.13 13.28
CA TYR A 19 18.28 13.02 14.33
C TYR A 19 18.80 12.19 15.51
N PRO A 20 19.59 12.77 16.44
CA PRO A 20 20.27 12.02 17.48
C PRO A 20 19.38 11.27 18.47
N PHE A 21 18.08 11.52 18.47
CA PHE A 21 17.07 10.81 19.27
C PHE A 21 16.53 9.54 18.60
N LEU A 22 16.92 9.26 17.34
CA LEU A 22 16.58 8.04 16.62
C LEU A 22 17.76 7.07 16.66
N TYR A 23 17.44 5.82 16.93
CA TYR A 23 18.45 4.77 17.06
C TYR A 23 18.16 3.62 16.12
N ARG A 24 19.21 3.05 15.55
CA ARG A 24 19.14 1.91 14.65
C ARG A 24 18.70 0.66 15.39
N ILE A 25 17.86 -0.16 14.77
CA ILE A 25 17.45 -1.44 15.30
C ILE A 25 18.34 -2.57 14.78
N ARG A 26 18.41 -3.67 15.55
CA ARG A 26 19.08 -4.91 15.15
C ARG A 26 18.17 -6.10 15.43
N ALA A 27 18.02 -7.01 14.46
CA ALA A 27 17.24 -8.22 14.60
C ALA A 27 17.86 -9.19 15.62
N ARG A 28 17.07 -9.67 16.57
CA ARG A 28 17.48 -10.72 17.53
C ARG A 28 17.25 -12.13 17.02
N LYS A 29 16.40 -12.27 16.01
CA LYS A 29 16.04 -13.54 15.36
C LYS A 29 15.75 -13.30 13.88
N ASP A 30 15.62 -14.37 13.11
CA ASP A 30 15.13 -14.31 11.74
C ASP A 30 13.70 -13.76 11.72
N ILE A 31 13.41 -12.80 10.81
CA ILE A 31 12.12 -12.15 10.63
C ILE A 31 11.69 -12.36 9.18
N GLY A 32 10.62 -13.13 8.98
CA GLY A 32 10.19 -13.55 7.65
C GLY A 32 11.31 -14.25 6.88
N SER A 33 11.36 -14.01 5.56
CA SER A 33 12.38 -14.60 4.69
C SER A 33 13.56 -13.65 4.40
N GLN A 34 13.46 -12.38 4.77
CA GLN A 34 14.36 -11.32 4.30
C GLN A 34 15.37 -10.83 5.36
N VAL A 35 15.06 -10.98 6.64
CA VAL A 35 15.88 -10.46 7.73
C VAL A 35 16.45 -11.60 8.54
N LYS A 36 17.76 -11.60 8.76
CA LYS A 36 18.46 -12.58 9.56
C LYS A 36 18.82 -12.04 10.96
N ALA A 37 18.94 -12.93 11.91
CA ALA A 37 19.44 -12.57 13.25
C ALA A 37 20.78 -11.84 13.13
N GLY A 38 20.88 -10.66 13.76
CA GLY A 38 22.05 -9.78 13.69
C GLY A 38 21.99 -8.69 12.63
N ASP A 39 21.08 -8.78 11.66
CA ASP A 39 20.92 -7.74 10.63
C ASP A 39 20.52 -6.40 11.27
N LEU A 40 21.12 -5.34 10.77
CA LEU A 40 20.73 -3.97 11.12
C LEU A 40 19.49 -3.59 10.31
N GLY A 41 18.54 -2.95 10.97
CA GLY A 41 17.38 -2.35 10.34
C GLY A 41 17.46 -0.82 10.28
N GLY A 42 16.33 -0.15 10.06
CA GLY A 42 16.20 1.30 10.07
C GLY A 42 16.28 1.90 11.47
N PHE A 43 15.66 3.07 11.64
CA PHE A 43 15.73 3.86 12.86
C PHE A 43 14.37 3.99 13.54
N VAL A 44 14.35 3.92 14.85
CA VAL A 44 13.17 4.17 15.66
C VAL A 44 13.49 5.16 16.79
N GLU A 45 12.46 5.85 17.30
CA GLU A 45 12.57 6.64 18.53
C GLU A 45 12.43 5.73 19.77
N GLY A 46 11.61 4.69 19.67
CA GLY A 46 11.37 3.73 20.74
C GLY A 46 10.70 2.45 20.28
N GLU A 47 10.53 1.49 21.21
CA GLU A 47 9.86 0.21 20.89
C GLU A 47 8.39 0.38 20.47
N SER A 48 7.77 1.52 20.79
CA SER A 48 6.40 1.84 20.40
C SER A 48 6.21 2.10 18.89
N ASN A 49 7.30 2.25 18.12
CA ASN A 49 7.22 2.58 16.71
C ASN A 49 7.16 1.35 15.78
N LEU A 50 7.59 0.19 16.26
CA LEU A 50 7.63 -1.03 15.44
C LEU A 50 7.12 -2.22 16.25
N SER A 51 6.18 -2.95 15.68
CA SER A 51 5.62 -4.15 16.31
C SER A 51 6.69 -5.21 16.60
N PHE A 52 6.64 -5.75 17.80
CA PHE A 52 7.41 -6.93 18.22
C PHE A 52 6.50 -8.10 18.62
N GLU A 53 5.23 -8.06 18.21
CA GLU A 53 4.29 -9.15 18.46
C GLU A 53 4.78 -10.45 17.82
N PRO A 54 4.55 -11.60 18.46
CA PRO A 54 4.94 -12.90 17.92
C PRO A 54 4.27 -13.17 16.57
N GLY A 55 5.10 -13.48 15.56
CA GLY A 55 4.61 -13.78 14.20
C GLY A 55 4.38 -12.56 13.32
N ASP A 56 4.65 -11.36 13.81
CA ASP A 56 4.61 -10.14 12.99
C ASP A 56 5.98 -9.89 12.34
N ASP A 57 6.01 -9.91 11.00
CA ASP A 57 7.22 -9.71 10.19
C ASP A 57 7.47 -8.23 9.81
N ALA A 58 6.74 -7.26 10.42
CA ALA A 58 6.97 -5.85 10.15
C ALA A 58 8.43 -5.46 10.38
N TRP A 59 9.03 -4.67 9.46
CA TRP A 59 10.44 -4.30 9.56
C TRP A 59 10.75 -2.96 8.88
N LEU A 60 11.75 -2.27 9.41
CA LEU A 60 12.36 -1.09 8.81
C LEU A 60 13.68 -1.50 8.18
N PHE A 61 13.85 -1.26 6.88
CA PHE A 61 15.07 -1.55 6.14
C PHE A 61 15.87 -0.26 5.89
N ASP A 62 17.13 -0.42 5.56
CA ASP A 62 18.03 0.66 5.14
C ASP A 62 18.08 1.81 6.16
N ASP A 63 17.77 3.03 5.73
CA ASP A 63 17.70 4.22 6.58
C ASP A 63 16.25 4.68 6.85
N ALA A 64 15.29 3.78 6.68
CA ALA A 64 13.89 4.07 6.95
C ALA A 64 13.65 4.42 8.44
N ILE A 65 12.73 5.34 8.69
CA ILE A 65 12.46 5.90 10.02
C ILE A 65 11.02 5.62 10.44
N ALA A 66 10.84 5.24 11.70
CA ALA A 66 9.55 5.30 12.39
C ALA A 66 9.74 6.09 13.71
N ALA A 67 9.00 7.19 13.90
CA ALA A 67 9.22 8.12 15.02
C ALA A 67 7.92 8.75 15.54
N GLY A 68 8.01 9.43 16.67
CA GLY A 68 6.84 10.01 17.34
C GLY A 68 5.87 8.94 17.81
N GLY A 69 4.58 9.15 17.58
CA GLY A 69 3.53 8.16 17.82
C GLY A 69 3.25 7.23 16.65
N ALA A 70 4.07 7.26 15.59
CA ALA A 70 3.89 6.38 14.44
C ALA A 70 4.10 4.92 14.81
N TYR A 71 3.27 4.03 14.23
CA TYR A 71 3.35 2.60 14.50
C TYR A 71 3.31 1.78 13.20
N VAL A 72 4.24 0.81 13.10
CA VAL A 72 4.38 -0.08 11.93
C VAL A 72 4.18 -1.52 12.39
N ASP A 73 3.18 -2.23 11.81
CA ASP A 73 2.84 -3.59 12.19
C ASP A 73 2.34 -4.46 11.02
N GLN A 74 1.91 -5.69 11.37
CA GLN A 74 1.24 -6.63 10.48
C GLN A 74 1.95 -6.81 9.14
N SER A 75 3.24 -7.18 9.22
CA SER A 75 4.12 -7.45 8.08
C SER A 75 4.33 -6.25 7.13
N SER A 76 4.08 -5.05 7.62
CA SER A 76 4.38 -3.82 6.87
C SER A 76 5.87 -3.53 6.88
N CYS A 77 6.37 -2.87 5.84
CA CYS A 77 7.78 -2.51 5.79
C CYS A 77 8.02 -1.11 5.21
N LEU A 78 9.05 -0.46 5.76
CA LEU A 78 9.60 0.77 5.25
C LEU A 78 11.00 0.49 4.69
N ARG A 79 11.36 1.10 3.55
CA ARG A 79 12.63 0.86 2.86
C ARG A 79 13.24 2.16 2.30
N GLY A 80 14.56 2.16 2.12
CA GLY A 80 15.28 3.35 1.65
C GLY A 80 15.23 4.45 2.70
N ASN A 81 14.77 5.63 2.31
CA ASN A 81 14.60 6.79 3.21
C ASN A 81 13.12 7.01 3.60
N ALA A 82 12.28 5.98 3.54
CA ALA A 82 10.86 6.12 3.86
C ALA A 82 10.67 6.48 5.33
N ILE A 83 9.68 7.34 5.61
CA ILE A 83 9.42 7.86 6.95
C ILE A 83 7.95 7.63 7.33
N ALA A 84 7.73 7.10 8.53
CA ALA A 84 6.47 7.17 9.24
C ALA A 84 6.67 7.98 10.52
N CYS A 85 5.93 9.06 10.70
CA CYS A 85 6.09 9.93 11.88
C CYS A 85 4.75 10.47 12.41
N ASP A 86 4.83 11.26 13.49
CA ASP A 86 3.69 11.83 14.22
C ASP A 86 2.76 10.74 14.77
N SER A 87 1.56 10.58 14.25
CA SER A 87 0.60 9.54 14.65
C SER A 87 0.23 8.61 13.48
N ALA A 88 1.10 8.50 12.48
CA ALA A 88 0.85 7.66 11.31
C ALA A 88 0.79 6.17 11.68
N TYR A 89 -0.18 5.46 11.14
CA TYR A 89 -0.30 4.01 11.33
C TYR A 89 -0.15 3.27 10.01
N VAL A 90 0.87 2.41 9.92
CA VAL A 90 1.25 1.64 8.73
C VAL A 90 1.04 0.16 9.01
N SER A 91 0.07 -0.47 8.37
CA SER A 91 -0.46 -1.77 8.76
C SER A 91 -0.78 -2.67 7.56
N ARG A 92 -0.97 -3.96 7.83
CA ARG A 92 -1.43 -5.01 6.88
C ARG A 92 -0.61 -5.13 5.60
N GLY A 93 0.69 -5.26 5.74
CA GLY A 93 1.58 -5.46 4.61
C GLY A 93 1.76 -4.20 3.76
N SER A 94 1.49 -3.02 4.32
CA SER A 94 1.81 -1.77 3.63
C SER A 94 3.30 -1.65 3.38
N VAL A 95 3.66 -1.10 2.22
CA VAL A 95 5.05 -0.92 1.80
C VAL A 95 5.30 0.54 1.48
N LEU A 96 6.22 1.17 2.21
CA LEU A 96 6.71 2.50 1.90
C LEU A 96 8.17 2.37 1.42
N SER A 97 8.52 3.01 0.31
CA SER A 97 9.87 2.92 -0.24
C SER A 97 10.34 4.21 -0.93
N GLY A 98 11.64 4.33 -1.13
CA GLY A 98 12.25 5.57 -1.63
C GLY A 98 12.21 6.65 -0.55
N ASN A 99 11.63 7.80 -0.85
CA ASN A 99 11.43 8.91 0.08
C ASN A 99 9.95 9.05 0.49
N ALA A 100 9.16 7.98 0.41
CA ALA A 100 7.75 8.00 0.75
C ALA A 100 7.53 8.35 2.24
N ARG A 101 6.55 9.20 2.51
CA ARG A 101 6.25 9.69 3.87
C ARG A 101 4.80 9.44 4.24
N ALA A 102 4.59 8.90 5.43
CA ALA A 102 3.31 8.87 6.11
C ALA A 102 3.44 9.68 7.41
N GLU A 103 2.67 10.73 7.56
CA GLU A 103 2.78 11.68 8.68
C GLU A 103 1.41 12.16 9.18
N ASP A 104 1.40 12.95 10.24
CA ASP A 104 0.19 13.38 10.96
C ASP A 104 -0.63 12.18 11.46
N ASN A 105 -1.89 12.05 11.01
CA ASN A 105 -2.78 10.94 11.37
C ASN A 105 -3.05 10.04 10.16
N ALA A 106 -2.09 9.88 9.26
CA ALA A 106 -2.25 9.04 8.08
C ALA A 106 -2.43 7.57 8.47
N TYR A 107 -3.43 6.91 7.89
CA TYR A 107 -3.71 5.50 8.10
C TYR A 107 -3.54 4.71 6.81
N LEU A 108 -2.55 3.81 6.80
CA LEU A 108 -2.21 2.96 5.67
C LEU A 108 -2.50 1.49 6.02
N ARG A 109 -3.32 0.85 5.21
CA ARG A 109 -3.72 -0.54 5.39
C ARG A 109 -3.61 -1.30 4.08
N GLY A 110 -2.52 -2.03 3.89
CA GLY A 110 -2.24 -2.76 2.66
C GLY A 110 -2.01 -1.83 1.46
N ALA A 111 -1.38 -0.68 1.68
CA ALA A 111 -1.08 0.30 0.64
C ALA A 111 0.39 0.26 0.22
N VAL A 112 0.68 0.67 -1.00
CA VAL A 112 2.04 0.78 -1.51
C VAL A 112 2.35 2.22 -1.87
N MET A 113 3.42 2.76 -1.30
CA MET A 113 3.91 4.11 -1.58
C MET A 113 5.38 4.05 -2.03
N THR A 114 5.71 4.71 -3.12
CA THR A 114 7.08 4.71 -3.65
C THR A 114 7.45 6.06 -4.28
N GLY A 115 8.74 6.39 -4.27
CA GLY A 115 9.24 7.68 -4.73
C GLY A 115 9.08 8.77 -3.68
N ASP A 116 8.75 10.00 -4.08
CA ASP A 116 8.61 11.15 -3.20
C ASP A 116 7.13 11.40 -2.83
N THR A 117 6.43 10.33 -2.44
CA THR A 117 4.99 10.39 -2.18
C THR A 117 4.68 10.74 -0.73
N LEU A 118 3.57 11.43 -0.50
CA LEU A 118 3.13 11.87 0.82
C LEU A 118 1.70 11.43 1.10
N ALA A 119 1.48 10.82 2.27
CA ALA A 119 0.18 10.67 2.90
C ALA A 119 0.19 11.42 4.23
N SER A 120 -0.67 12.44 4.39
CA SER A 120 -0.63 13.35 5.53
C SER A 120 -2.03 13.82 5.95
N GLY A 121 -2.13 14.52 7.06
CA GLY A 121 -3.40 14.93 7.64
C GLY A 121 -4.19 13.72 8.17
N PHE A 122 -5.39 13.52 7.66
CA PHE A 122 -6.23 12.35 7.94
C PHE A 122 -6.33 11.41 6.73
N ALA A 123 -5.28 11.34 5.94
CA ALA A 123 -5.22 10.45 4.77
C ALA A 123 -5.50 8.99 5.15
N GLN A 124 -6.33 8.32 4.37
CA GLN A 124 -6.57 6.90 4.54
C GLN A 124 -6.35 6.17 3.21
N LEU A 125 -5.42 5.23 3.20
CA LEU A 125 -5.11 4.38 2.06
C LEU A 125 -5.45 2.94 2.42
N ILE A 126 -6.55 2.41 1.87
CA ILE A 126 -7.12 1.15 2.34
C ILE A 126 -7.28 0.15 1.20
N GLN A 127 -6.62 -1.00 1.34
CA GLN A 127 -6.83 -2.17 0.50
C GLN A 127 -8.25 -2.73 0.67
N THR A 128 -8.84 -3.27 -0.40
CA THR A 128 -10.13 -3.95 -0.31
C THR A 128 -10.08 -5.16 0.65
N PRO A 129 -11.21 -5.56 1.27
CA PRO A 129 -11.24 -6.70 2.19
C PRO A 129 -10.80 -8.02 1.57
N ASP A 130 -11.03 -8.22 0.28
CA ASP A 130 -10.61 -9.38 -0.50
C ASP A 130 -9.13 -9.32 -0.95
N GLN A 131 -8.41 -8.25 -0.60
CA GLN A 131 -7.00 -7.97 -0.92
C GLN A 131 -6.69 -7.89 -2.42
N GLN A 132 -7.69 -7.77 -3.29
CA GLN A 132 -7.49 -7.66 -4.73
C GLN A 132 -7.24 -6.22 -5.18
N GLY A 133 -7.76 -5.23 -4.45
CA GLY A 133 -7.58 -3.82 -4.74
C GLY A 133 -6.64 -3.14 -3.75
N THR A 134 -5.47 -2.70 -4.21
CA THR A 134 -4.43 -2.06 -3.39
C THR A 134 -4.19 -0.62 -3.87
N PRO A 135 -4.31 0.39 -3.00
CA PRO A 135 -3.86 1.74 -3.33
C PRO A 135 -2.35 1.77 -3.59
N LEU A 136 -1.96 2.31 -4.75
CA LEU A 136 -0.57 2.45 -5.14
C LEU A 136 -0.25 3.92 -5.45
N LEU A 137 0.68 4.49 -4.72
CA LEU A 137 1.18 5.84 -4.91
C LEU A 137 2.60 5.80 -5.50
N SER A 138 2.85 6.63 -6.51
CA SER A 138 4.19 6.75 -7.10
C SER A 138 4.48 8.14 -7.66
N GLY A 139 5.76 8.48 -7.77
CA GLY A 139 6.21 9.79 -8.24
C GLY A 139 6.25 10.82 -7.12
N HIS A 140 5.53 11.94 -7.26
CA HIS A 140 5.50 13.07 -6.33
C HIS A 140 4.05 13.39 -5.91
N CYS A 141 3.20 12.38 -5.79
CA CYS A 141 1.79 12.60 -5.47
C CYS A 141 1.56 12.74 -3.95
N HIS A 142 0.54 13.52 -3.60
CA HIS A 142 0.17 13.79 -2.22
C HIS A 142 -1.28 13.37 -1.97
N VAL A 143 -1.53 12.71 -0.84
CA VAL A 143 -2.87 12.28 -0.43
C VAL A 143 -3.19 12.82 0.96
N TYR A 144 -4.31 13.53 1.06
CA TYR A 144 -4.88 14.04 2.31
C TYR A 144 -6.30 13.49 2.56
N GLY A 145 -6.89 12.84 1.57
CA GLY A 145 -8.24 12.30 1.57
C GLY A 145 -8.28 10.79 1.75
N TYR A 146 -9.42 10.19 1.39
CA TYR A 146 -9.68 8.76 1.49
C TYR A 146 -9.51 8.06 0.14
N VAL A 147 -8.72 6.98 0.11
CA VAL A 147 -8.49 6.16 -1.10
C VAL A 147 -8.66 4.69 -0.76
N ARG A 148 -9.55 3.98 -1.49
CA ARG A 148 -9.78 2.55 -1.29
C ARG A 148 -9.80 1.79 -2.61
N GLY A 149 -9.21 0.60 -2.59
CA GLY A 149 -9.25 -0.34 -3.73
C GLY A 149 -8.08 -0.19 -4.69
N ASP A 150 -8.20 -0.77 -5.88
CA ASP A 150 -7.16 -0.68 -6.93
C ASP A 150 -7.16 0.71 -7.56
N VAL A 151 -6.47 1.62 -6.90
CA VAL A 151 -6.32 3.02 -7.30
C VAL A 151 -4.83 3.33 -7.41
N ARG A 152 -4.40 3.73 -8.60
CA ARG A 152 -3.02 4.17 -8.88
C ARG A 152 -2.96 5.68 -8.96
N ILE A 153 -2.25 6.28 -8.03
CA ILE A 153 -2.03 7.73 -7.96
C ILE A 153 -0.59 8.00 -8.35
N THR A 154 -0.37 8.75 -9.44
CA THR A 154 0.95 8.89 -10.03
C THR A 154 1.28 10.32 -10.42
N GLY A 155 2.56 10.56 -10.68
CA GLY A 155 3.05 11.88 -11.08
C GLY A 155 2.92 12.89 -9.96
N SER A 156 2.27 14.02 -10.22
CA SER A 156 2.04 15.11 -9.26
C SER A 156 0.56 15.23 -8.85
N ALA A 157 -0.18 14.12 -8.84
CA ALA A 157 -1.58 14.14 -8.44
C ALA A 157 -1.73 14.47 -6.96
N VAL A 158 -2.78 15.21 -6.61
CA VAL A 158 -3.11 15.56 -5.24
C VAL A 158 -4.55 15.14 -4.95
N ILE A 159 -4.77 14.43 -3.85
CA ILE A 159 -6.08 14.11 -3.30
C ILE A 159 -6.30 15.01 -2.11
N LEU A 160 -7.30 15.87 -2.19
CA LEU A 160 -7.56 16.90 -1.19
C LEU A 160 -8.22 16.34 0.08
N PRO A 161 -8.13 17.05 1.22
CA PRO A 161 -8.89 16.70 2.42
C PRO A 161 -10.40 16.62 2.12
N GLY A 162 -11.05 15.52 2.57
CA GLY A 162 -12.47 15.27 2.32
C GLY A 162 -12.79 14.70 0.93
N GLU A 163 -11.81 14.57 0.05
CA GLU A 163 -11.99 13.85 -1.21
C GLU A 163 -11.94 12.34 -0.97
N GLU A 164 -12.92 11.61 -1.53
CA GLU A 164 -13.02 10.17 -1.41
C GLU A 164 -12.92 9.50 -2.79
N ILE A 165 -12.02 8.54 -2.93
CA ILE A 165 -11.84 7.74 -4.14
C ILE A 165 -11.96 6.28 -3.76
N CYS A 166 -13.11 5.69 -4.07
CA CYS A 166 -13.39 4.28 -3.81
C CYS A 166 -13.47 3.52 -5.14
N ASN A 167 -12.69 2.46 -5.24
CA ASN A 167 -12.78 1.52 -6.35
C ASN A 167 -13.15 0.13 -5.83
N ASP A 168 -14.41 -0.20 -5.95
CA ASP A 168 -14.96 -1.52 -5.60
C ASP A 168 -15.16 -2.39 -6.85
N THR A 169 -14.57 -2.00 -7.98
CA THR A 169 -14.63 -2.71 -9.25
C THR A 169 -13.37 -3.56 -9.46
N ARG A 170 -13.36 -4.36 -10.53
CA ARG A 170 -12.16 -5.10 -10.95
C ARG A 170 -11.23 -4.26 -11.84
N ASP A 171 -11.66 -3.07 -12.22
CA ASP A 171 -10.88 -2.15 -13.02
C ASP A 171 -9.88 -1.40 -12.16
N THR A 172 -8.82 -0.87 -12.77
CA THR A 172 -7.86 -0.02 -12.08
C THR A 172 -8.18 1.45 -12.33
N PHE A 173 -8.37 2.24 -11.28
CA PHE A 173 -8.48 3.70 -11.40
C PHE A 173 -7.08 4.31 -11.40
N VAL A 174 -6.80 5.14 -12.40
CA VAL A 174 -5.51 5.84 -12.52
C VAL A 174 -5.74 7.34 -12.43
N LEU A 175 -5.09 7.96 -11.44
CA LEU A 175 -5.11 9.40 -11.22
C LEU A 175 -3.70 9.96 -11.47
N THR A 176 -3.64 11.00 -12.25
CA THR A 176 -2.38 11.71 -12.55
C THR A 176 -2.56 13.20 -12.30
N GLY A 177 -1.49 13.97 -12.24
CA GLY A 177 -1.59 15.43 -12.17
C GLY A 177 -2.31 16.09 -13.36
N LYS A 178 -2.61 15.31 -14.42
CA LYS A 178 -3.29 15.77 -15.64
C LYS A 178 -4.73 15.30 -15.79
N GLY A 179 -5.17 14.35 -14.95
CA GLY A 179 -6.53 13.82 -15.05
C GLY A 179 -6.71 12.42 -14.47
N ARG A 180 -7.90 11.89 -14.70
CA ARG A 180 -8.34 10.57 -14.22
C ARG A 180 -8.65 9.68 -15.42
N SER A 181 -8.28 8.40 -15.32
CA SER A 181 -8.60 7.37 -16.32
C SER A 181 -8.90 6.04 -15.65
N VAL A 182 -9.53 5.13 -16.38
CA VAL A 182 -9.84 3.78 -15.90
C VAL A 182 -9.17 2.79 -16.84
N ILE A 183 -8.39 1.88 -16.30
CA ILE A 183 -7.85 0.72 -17.04
C ILE A 183 -8.81 -0.44 -16.78
N GLN A 184 -9.54 -0.83 -17.82
CA GLN A 184 -10.46 -1.95 -17.73
C GLN A 184 -9.70 -3.26 -17.51
N SER A 185 -10.14 -4.03 -16.53
CA SER A 185 -9.73 -5.42 -16.38
C SER A 185 -10.23 -6.20 -17.59
N SER A 186 -9.32 -6.85 -18.33
CA SER A 186 -9.72 -7.78 -19.40
C SER A 186 -10.43 -8.96 -18.74
N SER A 187 -11.76 -8.94 -18.74
CA SER A 187 -12.53 -10.11 -18.32
C SER A 187 -12.28 -11.26 -19.31
N ARG A 188 -12.28 -12.49 -18.81
CA ARG A 188 -12.13 -13.70 -19.63
C ARG A 188 -13.13 -13.77 -20.81
N GLU A 189 -14.26 -13.07 -20.69
CA GLU A 189 -15.28 -12.94 -21.73
C GLU A 189 -14.84 -12.13 -22.95
N THR A 190 -13.89 -11.20 -22.80
CA THR A 190 -13.33 -10.45 -23.94
C THR A 190 -12.26 -11.22 -24.70
N LEU A 191 -11.75 -12.32 -24.15
CA LEU A 191 -10.78 -13.19 -24.82
C LEU A 191 -11.43 -14.31 -25.66
N LEU A 192 -12.73 -14.54 -25.51
CA LEU A 192 -13.48 -15.44 -26.38
C LEU A 192 -14.00 -14.61 -27.56
N PRO A 193 -13.64 -14.94 -28.82
CA PRO A 193 -14.26 -14.30 -29.96
C PRO A 193 -15.77 -14.49 -29.84
N LYS A 194 -16.53 -13.39 -29.90
CA LYS A 194 -18.00 -13.45 -30.03
C LYS A 194 -18.27 -14.34 -31.20
N GLY A 195 -18.74 -15.57 -30.94
CA GLY A 195 -19.15 -16.47 -31.99
C GLY A 195 -20.13 -15.70 -32.87
N GLU A 196 -19.82 -15.60 -34.16
CA GLU A 196 -20.76 -15.14 -35.16
C GLU A 196 -22.01 -15.98 -34.99
N VAL A 197 -23.06 -15.38 -34.45
CA VAL A 197 -24.40 -15.96 -34.50
C VAL A 197 -24.74 -16.00 -35.98
N SER A 198 -24.47 -17.18 -36.57
CA SER A 198 -24.80 -17.52 -37.91
C SER A 198 -26.27 -17.15 -38.16
N ALA A 199 -26.48 -16.15 -39.02
CA ALA A 199 -27.76 -15.85 -39.62
C ALA A 199 -28.17 -17.01 -40.55
N ARG A 200 -28.47 -18.17 -39.95
CA ARG A 200 -29.13 -19.30 -40.61
C ARG A 200 -30.41 -19.57 -39.85
N GLU A 201 -31.45 -18.90 -40.28
CA GLU A 201 -32.83 -19.39 -40.23
C GLU A 201 -33.79 -18.31 -40.68
N LYS A 202 -33.94 -18.16 -42.01
CA LYS A 202 -35.18 -17.71 -42.67
C LYS A 202 -35.12 -18.04 -44.15
N LYS A 203 -35.17 -19.33 -44.45
CA LYS A 203 -35.55 -19.82 -45.75
C LYS A 203 -36.29 -21.13 -45.57
N THR A 204 -37.56 -21.07 -45.24
CA THR A 204 -38.45 -22.18 -45.49
C THR A 204 -39.88 -21.66 -45.62
N LYS A 205 -40.42 -21.95 -46.79
CA LYS A 205 -41.81 -22.11 -47.12
C LYS A 205 -42.58 -20.86 -47.54
N ASP A 206 -42.30 -20.49 -48.78
CA ASP A 206 -43.40 -20.21 -49.64
C ASP A 206 -43.43 -21.28 -50.78
N ARG A 207 -44.29 -22.28 -50.65
CA ARG A 207 -44.66 -23.23 -51.65
C ARG A 207 -46.18 -23.35 -51.70
N GLY A 208 -46.75 -22.68 -52.62
CA GLY A 208 -47.77 -23.23 -53.51
C GLY A 208 -49.08 -23.60 -52.88
N ARG A 209 -50.10 -22.81 -53.21
CA ARG A 209 -51.43 -23.35 -53.45
C ARG A 209 -52.05 -22.68 -54.63
N THR A 210 -51.82 -23.28 -55.79
CA THR A 210 -52.73 -23.21 -56.93
C THR A 210 -53.81 -24.25 -56.72
N ARG A 211 -55.03 -23.79 -56.61
CA ARG A 211 -56.29 -24.16 -57.20
C ARG A 211 -57.46 -23.67 -56.39
#